data_8344bbedec5368fdfe1f7c2e26a39c47
#
_entry.id   8344bbedec5368fdfe1f7c2e26a39c47
#
_cell.length_a   1.000
_cell.length_b   1.000
_cell.length_c   1.000
_cell.angle_alpha   90.00
_cell.angle_beta   90.00
_cell.angle_gamma   90.00
#
_symmetry.space_group_name_H-M   'P 1'
#
loop_
_entity.id
_entity.type
_entity.pdbx_description
1 polymer ?
#
loop_
_entity_poly.entity_id
_entity_poly.type
_entity_poly.pdbx_seq_one_letter_code
_entity_poly.pdbx_strand_id
1 'polypeptide(L)'
;MRKGLVAVLAVAALVGVGVAGLPVAERYAASRIKAEIERDGQASVGTVEVGLIDRRVVLTDFRSRAFGDLTIRRWETSGIAGSFGDLLAGRRPFSSFALGDPLRADRVELADAHIADPSTGASWSVGSLRIDGLDLAAYDADATGPHRLAILAARIAAALRLRHAEARNASHVLAFAGDTVFVRSAALHGVDRGKIGALVIADIEATPKGTAEASLKIDDIRAQEIGLRRALTQVGDRSHPGRPLGRIEIGSASATGFGGTLLSSNGVSLESVSLETVRQTVDSSRSRLRVEDLVLRPGANLEAARLRVLLQAMGLSELRLGLDCTGAERRSKGELAVPECSVSVADLGEMKLSAEFEGADEALWRAVDNGDAAALPRSSVALASAKLMLVDRGAIDRSVRALAAVTGRPAADARANLASEIRGYQPPDILITQEFTKLLDTAARFIEQGGTLVVEARPDPPLGLAAASRLGIAGPDLVHLLGLSATLSR
;
A
#
# COMPACT_ATOMS: atom_id res chain seq x y z
N MET A 1 45.57 -18.98 -56.35
CA MET A 1 45.37 -19.58 -55.01
C MET A 1 46.25 -18.97 -53.90
N ARG A 2 47.44 -18.36 -54.15
CA ARG A 2 48.32 -17.80 -53.10
C ARG A 2 47.80 -16.51 -52.43
N LYS A 3 47.02 -15.67 -53.09
CA LYS A 3 46.50 -14.40 -52.51
C LYS A 3 45.39 -14.59 -51.48
N GLY A 4 44.56 -15.64 -51.61
CA GLY A 4 43.51 -15.95 -50.65
C GLY A 4 44.06 -16.53 -49.34
N LEU A 5 45.15 -17.33 -49.41
CA LEU A 5 45.77 -17.89 -48.21
C LEU A 5 46.44 -16.83 -47.34
N VAL A 6 47.07 -15.83 -47.96
CA VAL A 6 47.70 -14.70 -47.26
C VAL A 6 46.62 -13.82 -46.56
N ALA A 7 45.50 -13.60 -47.20
CA ALA A 7 44.37 -12.85 -46.56
C ALA A 7 43.77 -13.62 -45.38
N VAL A 8 43.60 -14.93 -45.48
CA VAL A 8 43.09 -15.76 -44.36
C VAL A 8 44.11 -15.82 -43.23
N LEU A 9 45.40 -15.93 -43.52
CA LEU A 9 46.45 -15.91 -42.49
C LEU A 9 46.57 -14.51 -41.83
N ALA A 10 46.41 -13.42 -42.59
CA ALA A 10 46.41 -12.07 -42.03
C ALA A 10 45.18 -11.81 -41.12
N VAL A 11 44.01 -12.29 -41.53
CA VAL A 11 42.83 -12.24 -40.71
C VAL A 11 42.96 -13.13 -39.48
N ALA A 12 43.49 -14.35 -39.62
CA ALA A 12 43.75 -15.23 -38.47
C ALA A 12 44.81 -14.68 -37.51
N ALA A 13 45.86 -14.03 -38.03
CA ALA A 13 46.85 -13.33 -37.20
C ALA A 13 46.27 -12.09 -36.49
N LEU A 14 45.44 -11.30 -37.17
CA LEU A 14 44.72 -10.16 -36.55
C LEU A 14 43.71 -10.62 -35.47
N VAL A 15 43.01 -11.71 -35.74
CA VAL A 15 42.10 -12.31 -34.74
C VAL A 15 42.92 -12.92 -33.59
N GLY A 16 44.06 -13.61 -33.88
CA GLY A 16 44.93 -14.15 -32.85
C GLY A 16 45.58 -13.08 -31.96
N VAL A 17 46.05 -11.96 -32.56
CA VAL A 17 46.57 -10.81 -31.80
C VAL A 17 45.46 -10.14 -31.02
N GLY A 18 44.25 -10.01 -31.57
CA GLY A 18 43.09 -9.48 -30.88
C GLY A 18 42.71 -10.33 -29.68
N VAL A 19 42.67 -11.67 -29.85
CA VAL A 19 42.33 -12.60 -28.75
C VAL A 19 43.44 -12.66 -27.69
N ALA A 20 44.73 -12.64 -28.07
CA ALA A 20 45.83 -12.63 -27.11
C ALA A 20 46.02 -11.28 -26.40
N GLY A 21 45.62 -10.16 -27.05
CA GLY A 21 45.67 -8.82 -26.46
C GLY A 21 44.52 -8.53 -25.53
N LEU A 22 43.39 -9.23 -25.65
CA LEU A 22 42.17 -9.00 -24.87
C LEU A 22 42.37 -9.08 -23.35
N PRO A 23 43.02 -10.14 -22.77
CA PRO A 23 43.24 -10.21 -21.33
C PRO A 23 44.17 -9.12 -20.80
N VAL A 24 45.10 -8.62 -21.61
CA VAL A 24 45.95 -7.49 -21.22
C VAL A 24 45.16 -6.20 -21.19
N ALA A 25 44.30 -5.96 -22.19
CA ALA A 25 43.41 -4.81 -22.24
C ALA A 25 42.39 -4.81 -21.09
N GLU A 26 41.83 -5.97 -20.76
CA GLU A 26 40.90 -6.14 -19.64
C GLU A 26 41.57 -5.86 -18.29
N ARG A 27 42.79 -6.34 -18.05
CA ARG A 27 43.59 -6.04 -16.85
C ARG A 27 43.92 -4.55 -16.76
N TYR A 28 44.26 -3.92 -17.87
CA TYR A 28 44.52 -2.49 -17.91
C TYR A 28 43.26 -1.71 -17.58
N ALA A 29 42.12 -2.01 -18.20
CA ALA A 29 40.84 -1.38 -17.90
C ALA A 29 40.46 -1.58 -16.42
N ALA A 30 40.62 -2.78 -15.87
CA ALA A 30 40.37 -3.11 -14.48
C ALA A 30 41.19 -2.22 -13.51
N SER A 31 42.49 -2.07 -13.79
CA SER A 31 43.39 -1.23 -12.99
C SER A 31 42.98 0.26 -13.04
N ARG A 32 42.53 0.74 -14.20
CA ARG A 32 42.07 2.13 -14.37
C ARG A 32 40.75 2.37 -13.63
N ILE A 33 39.83 1.44 -13.74
CA ILE A 33 38.53 1.52 -13.01
C ILE A 33 38.78 1.50 -11.50
N LYS A 34 39.64 0.62 -11.01
CA LYS A 34 40.01 0.57 -9.59
C LYS A 34 40.58 1.92 -9.10
N ALA A 35 41.57 2.44 -9.83
CA ALA A 35 42.19 3.73 -9.49
C ALA A 35 41.17 4.89 -9.51
N GLU A 36 40.18 4.86 -10.42
CA GLU A 36 39.15 5.88 -10.50
C GLU A 36 38.17 5.80 -9.33
N ILE A 37 37.74 4.58 -8.95
CA ILE A 37 36.86 4.34 -7.79
C ILE A 37 37.52 4.84 -6.49
N GLU A 38 38.83 4.60 -6.33
CA GLU A 38 39.57 4.91 -5.11
C GLU A 38 40.16 6.32 -5.09
N ARG A 39 40.00 7.10 -6.19
CA ARG A 39 40.62 8.42 -6.37
C ARG A 39 40.34 9.38 -5.21
N ASP A 40 39.08 9.48 -4.78
CA ASP A 40 38.64 10.47 -3.79
C ASP A 40 38.69 9.95 -2.36
N GLY A 41 39.16 8.70 -2.13
CA GLY A 41 39.21 8.06 -0.83
C GLY A 41 37.83 7.81 -0.17
N GLN A 42 36.73 8.12 -0.85
CA GLN A 42 35.37 7.89 -0.36
C GLN A 42 34.87 6.47 -0.62
N ALA A 43 35.49 5.78 -1.56
CA ALA A 43 35.17 4.41 -1.90
C ALA A 43 36.45 3.56 -2.01
N SER A 44 36.30 2.26 -1.78
CA SER A 44 37.35 1.25 -1.96
C SER A 44 36.78 -0.03 -2.58
N VAL A 45 37.60 -0.78 -3.25
CA VAL A 45 37.22 -2.04 -3.88
C VAL A 45 38.33 -3.09 -3.74
N GLY A 46 38.00 -4.34 -3.43
CA GLY A 46 38.94 -5.43 -3.33
C GLY A 46 39.52 -5.75 -4.70
N THR A 47 38.73 -6.33 -5.59
CA THR A 47 39.10 -6.63 -6.96
C THR A 47 38.15 -6.01 -7.97
N VAL A 48 38.70 -5.75 -9.17
CA VAL A 48 37.92 -5.33 -10.35
C VAL A 48 38.21 -6.29 -11.47
N GLU A 49 37.18 -6.88 -12.08
CA GLU A 49 37.24 -7.67 -13.30
C GLU A 49 36.47 -6.97 -14.41
N VAL A 50 37.00 -6.98 -15.61
CA VAL A 50 36.41 -6.36 -16.78
C VAL A 50 36.28 -7.35 -17.90
N GLY A 51 35.07 -7.46 -18.50
CA GLY A 51 34.83 -8.13 -19.76
C GLY A 51 34.58 -7.10 -20.84
N LEU A 52 35.49 -6.92 -21.77
CA LEU A 52 35.42 -5.89 -22.80
C LEU A 52 34.35 -6.18 -23.85
N ILE A 53 34.09 -7.45 -24.16
CA ILE A 53 33.13 -7.84 -25.22
C ILE A 53 31.70 -7.63 -24.76
N ASP A 54 31.38 -8.08 -23.55
CA ASP A 54 30.06 -7.99 -22.94
C ASP A 54 29.84 -6.69 -22.14
N ARG A 55 30.85 -5.81 -22.16
CA ARG A 55 30.86 -4.54 -21.41
C ARG A 55 30.45 -4.77 -19.96
N ARG A 56 31.16 -5.75 -19.35
CA ARG A 56 30.93 -6.21 -18.00
C ARG A 56 31.97 -5.66 -17.05
N VAL A 57 31.53 -5.22 -15.88
CA VAL A 57 32.38 -4.85 -14.75
C VAL A 57 31.91 -5.63 -13.53
N VAL A 58 32.83 -6.31 -12.86
CA VAL A 58 32.59 -7.00 -11.60
C VAL A 58 33.47 -6.39 -10.53
N LEU A 59 32.87 -5.97 -9.44
CA LEU A 59 33.54 -5.43 -8.26
C LEU A 59 33.34 -6.42 -7.11
N THR A 60 34.40 -6.67 -6.32
CA THR A 60 34.30 -7.42 -5.07
C THR A 60 34.66 -6.53 -3.90
N ASP A 61 34.03 -6.76 -2.75
CA ASP A 61 34.28 -6.05 -1.50
C ASP A 61 34.25 -4.52 -1.67
N PHE A 62 33.25 -4.06 -2.40
CA PHE A 62 33.03 -2.62 -2.60
C PHE A 62 32.54 -1.98 -1.31
N ARG A 63 33.12 -0.85 -0.95
CA ARG A 63 32.73 -0.02 0.19
C ARG A 63 32.67 1.44 -0.23
N SER A 64 31.67 2.17 0.30
CA SER A 64 31.55 3.61 0.05
C SER A 64 30.93 4.30 1.26
N ARG A 65 31.42 5.52 1.56
CA ARG A 65 30.88 6.43 2.58
C ARG A 65 30.08 7.59 1.99
N ALA A 66 30.00 7.68 0.69
CA ALA A 66 29.34 8.81 0.01
C ALA A 66 27.84 8.90 0.36
N PHE A 67 27.17 7.77 0.69
CA PHE A 67 25.74 7.68 0.95
C PHE A 67 25.37 7.00 2.28
N GLY A 68 26.27 7.00 3.24
CA GLY A 68 26.25 6.20 4.43
C GLY A 68 27.29 5.08 4.33
N ASP A 69 27.32 4.17 5.30
CA ASP A 69 28.24 3.04 5.27
C ASP A 69 27.68 1.95 4.34
N LEU A 70 27.95 2.07 3.04
CA LEU A 70 27.56 1.09 2.03
C LEU A 70 28.66 0.04 1.89
N THR A 71 28.29 -1.25 1.94
CA THR A 71 29.16 -2.39 1.63
C THR A 71 28.44 -3.33 0.68
N ILE A 72 29.15 -3.84 -0.33
CA ILE A 72 28.65 -4.83 -1.29
C ILE A 72 29.73 -5.87 -1.51
N ARG A 73 29.43 -7.14 -1.22
CA ARG A 73 30.41 -8.22 -1.39
C ARG A 73 30.72 -8.48 -2.87
N ARG A 74 29.71 -8.51 -3.71
CA ARG A 74 29.85 -8.65 -5.17
C ARG A 74 28.87 -7.74 -5.88
N TRP A 75 29.37 -6.97 -6.81
CA TRP A 75 28.59 -6.13 -7.70
C TRP A 75 28.99 -6.45 -9.15
N GLU A 76 28.05 -6.92 -9.94
CA GLU A 76 28.24 -7.21 -11.36
C GLU A 76 27.29 -6.36 -12.19
N THR A 77 27.82 -5.70 -13.21
CA THR A 77 27.02 -4.92 -14.18
C THR A 77 27.48 -5.32 -15.59
N SER A 78 26.53 -5.69 -16.44
CA SER A 78 26.81 -6.09 -17.83
C SER A 78 25.94 -5.32 -18.82
N GLY A 79 26.39 -5.23 -20.08
CA GLY A 79 25.74 -4.45 -21.13
C GLY A 79 25.69 -2.96 -20.81
N ILE A 80 26.71 -2.42 -20.14
CA ILE A 80 26.76 -0.98 -19.79
C ILE A 80 26.81 -0.16 -21.08
N ALA A 81 25.94 0.83 -21.20
CA ALA A 81 25.94 1.74 -22.34
C ALA A 81 27.16 2.68 -22.27
N GLY A 82 27.95 2.66 -23.33
CA GLY A 82 29.18 3.45 -23.47
C GLY A 82 30.04 2.90 -24.59
N SER A 83 31.08 3.63 -24.96
CA SER A 83 32.00 3.17 -25.98
C SER A 83 33.04 2.18 -25.41
N PHE A 84 33.58 1.35 -26.27
CA PHE A 84 34.71 0.48 -25.92
C PHE A 84 35.93 1.28 -25.41
N GLY A 85 36.15 2.46 -26.00
CA GLY A 85 37.23 3.38 -25.57
C GLY A 85 37.03 3.92 -24.17
N ASP A 86 35.78 4.19 -23.78
CA ASP A 86 35.46 4.64 -22.42
C ASP A 86 35.68 3.55 -21.39
N LEU A 87 35.28 2.30 -21.71
CA LEU A 87 35.55 1.13 -20.86
C LEU A 87 37.05 0.90 -20.68
N LEU A 88 37.80 0.92 -21.78
CA LEU A 88 39.25 0.75 -21.76
C LEU A 88 39.97 1.86 -21.00
N ALA A 89 39.52 3.09 -21.13
CA ALA A 89 40.06 4.26 -20.43
C ALA A 89 39.61 4.37 -18.96
N GLY A 90 38.73 3.50 -18.50
CA GLY A 90 38.12 3.58 -17.16
C GLY A 90 37.28 4.83 -16.96
N ARG A 91 36.62 5.32 -18.02
CA ARG A 91 35.75 6.50 -17.92
C ARG A 91 34.35 6.13 -17.41
N ARG A 92 33.64 7.13 -16.92
CA ARG A 92 32.22 6.95 -16.58
C ARG A 92 31.41 6.47 -17.79
N PRO A 93 30.39 5.61 -17.58
CA PRO A 93 29.86 5.09 -16.31
C PRO A 93 30.55 3.81 -15.79
N PHE A 94 31.65 3.37 -16.41
CA PHE A 94 32.31 2.11 -16.10
C PHE A 94 33.07 2.13 -14.76
N SER A 95 33.68 3.27 -14.42
CA SER A 95 34.52 3.40 -13.23
C SER A 95 33.77 3.99 -12.02
N SER A 96 32.82 4.86 -12.26
CA SER A 96 32.08 5.52 -11.20
C SER A 96 30.74 6.02 -11.74
N PHE A 97 29.80 6.13 -10.86
CA PHE A 97 28.50 6.74 -11.11
C PHE A 97 28.36 7.95 -10.19
N ALA A 98 28.15 9.14 -10.79
CA ALA A 98 27.80 10.30 -10.00
C ALA A 98 26.28 10.41 -9.88
N LEU A 99 25.79 10.85 -8.72
CA LEU A 99 24.39 11.16 -8.55
C LEU A 99 23.94 12.16 -9.62
N GLY A 100 22.80 11.89 -10.23
CA GLY A 100 22.26 12.69 -11.32
C GLY A 100 22.66 12.23 -12.71
N ASP A 101 23.75 11.44 -12.85
CA ASP A 101 24.18 10.93 -14.14
C ASP A 101 23.21 9.85 -14.67
N PRO A 102 22.99 9.82 -16.00
CA PRO A 102 22.23 8.73 -16.61
C PRO A 102 23.04 7.42 -16.60
N LEU A 103 22.35 6.29 -16.39
CA LEU A 103 22.95 4.96 -16.40
C LEU A 103 22.06 3.98 -17.16
N ARG A 104 22.64 3.26 -18.13
CA ARG A 104 21.98 2.15 -18.83
C ARG A 104 22.82 0.89 -18.73
N ALA A 105 22.16 -0.21 -18.38
CA ALA A 105 22.78 -1.50 -18.33
C ALA A 105 21.74 -2.60 -18.65
N ASP A 106 22.18 -3.66 -19.28
CA ASP A 106 21.28 -4.80 -19.56
C ASP A 106 20.96 -5.55 -18.27
N ARG A 107 21.96 -5.67 -17.37
CA ARG A 107 21.80 -6.35 -16.08
C ARG A 107 22.71 -5.76 -15.01
N VAL A 108 22.16 -5.70 -13.79
CA VAL A 108 22.90 -5.41 -12.56
C VAL A 108 22.60 -6.51 -11.55
N GLU A 109 23.63 -7.09 -10.94
CA GLU A 109 23.52 -8.09 -9.88
C GLU A 109 24.34 -7.66 -8.67
N LEU A 110 23.73 -7.66 -7.50
CA LEU A 110 24.39 -7.41 -6.22
C LEU A 110 24.23 -8.64 -5.33
N ALA A 111 25.29 -8.98 -4.61
CA ALA A 111 25.24 -9.99 -3.56
C ALA A 111 25.75 -9.40 -2.24
N ASP A 112 25.00 -9.65 -1.17
CA ASP A 112 25.28 -9.20 0.18
C ASP A 112 25.56 -7.68 0.24
N ALA A 113 24.56 -6.90 -0.17
CA ALA A 113 24.58 -5.46 -0.06
C ALA A 113 24.04 -5.01 1.29
N HIS A 114 24.74 -4.12 1.96
CA HIS A 114 24.34 -3.51 3.21
C HIS A 114 24.59 -2.00 3.17
N ILE A 115 23.63 -1.22 3.62
CA ILE A 115 23.76 0.22 3.81
C ILE A 115 23.26 0.59 5.19
N ALA A 116 24.05 1.36 5.93
CA ALA A 116 23.66 1.94 7.21
C ALA A 116 23.71 3.46 7.14
N ASP A 117 22.70 4.11 7.72
CA ASP A 117 22.68 5.55 7.93
C ASP A 117 23.09 5.83 9.38
N PRO A 118 24.35 6.29 9.63
CA PRO A 118 24.83 6.54 10.97
C PRO A 118 24.09 7.67 11.69
N SER A 119 23.39 8.54 10.95
CA SER A 119 22.67 9.68 11.53
C SER A 119 21.31 9.29 12.12
N THR A 120 20.66 8.27 11.59
CA THR A 120 19.33 7.83 12.00
C THR A 120 19.34 6.46 12.67
N GLY A 121 20.40 5.67 12.50
CA GLY A 121 20.48 4.27 12.92
C GLY A 121 19.67 3.32 12.03
N ALA A 122 19.10 3.81 10.93
CA ALA A 122 18.43 2.96 9.96
C ALA A 122 19.45 2.13 9.18
N SER A 123 19.11 0.89 8.87
CA SER A 123 19.92 0.06 7.99
C SER A 123 19.07 -0.79 7.06
N TRP A 124 19.62 -1.08 5.90
CA TRP A 124 19.04 -1.99 4.91
C TRP A 124 20.07 -3.03 4.54
N SER A 125 19.66 -4.26 4.42
CA SER A 125 20.47 -5.33 3.85
C SER A 125 19.70 -6.10 2.80
N VAL A 126 20.40 -6.61 1.79
CA VAL A 126 19.83 -7.43 0.72
C VAL A 126 20.81 -8.55 0.42
N GLY A 127 20.38 -9.81 0.55
CA GLY A 127 21.21 -10.95 0.27
C GLY A 127 21.55 -11.05 -1.23
N SER A 128 20.55 -10.81 -2.10
CA SER A 128 20.78 -10.66 -3.53
C SER A 128 19.78 -9.68 -4.15
N LEU A 129 20.26 -8.89 -5.11
CA LEU A 129 19.45 -8.03 -5.96
C LEU A 129 19.84 -8.24 -7.41
N ARG A 130 18.87 -8.50 -8.27
CA ARG A 130 19.02 -8.56 -9.72
C ARG A 130 18.11 -7.56 -10.38
N ILE A 131 18.63 -6.78 -11.31
CA ILE A 131 17.89 -5.81 -12.12
C ILE A 131 18.18 -6.11 -13.59
N ASP A 132 17.15 -6.30 -14.40
CA ASP A 132 17.26 -6.50 -15.85
C ASP A 132 16.68 -5.29 -16.59
N GLY A 133 17.44 -4.78 -17.56
CA GLY A 133 17.04 -3.66 -18.42
C GLY A 133 16.96 -2.33 -17.67
N LEU A 134 17.99 -1.99 -16.91
CA LEU A 134 18.13 -0.71 -16.22
C LEU A 134 18.31 0.43 -17.21
N ASP A 135 17.47 1.45 -17.15
CA ASP A 135 17.61 2.73 -17.84
C ASP A 135 17.24 3.85 -16.85
N LEU A 136 18.25 4.47 -16.28
CA LEU A 136 18.12 5.62 -15.39
C LEU A 136 18.40 6.87 -16.20
N ALA A 137 17.41 7.75 -16.36
CA ALA A 137 17.61 9.06 -16.97
C ALA A 137 18.33 10.01 -16.01
N ALA A 138 18.91 11.08 -16.55
CA ALA A 138 19.46 12.15 -15.71
C ALA A 138 18.40 12.74 -14.78
N TYR A 139 18.78 13.03 -13.54
CA TYR A 139 17.90 13.63 -12.53
C TYR A 139 18.64 14.65 -11.67
N ASP A 140 17.90 15.55 -11.01
CA ASP A 140 18.50 16.50 -10.08
C ASP A 140 18.95 15.80 -8.79
N ALA A 141 20.25 15.75 -8.58
CA ALA A 141 20.88 15.12 -7.43
C ALA A 141 21.06 16.06 -6.22
N ASP A 142 20.78 17.36 -6.38
CA ASP A 142 20.94 18.32 -5.31
C ASP A 142 19.81 18.24 -4.29
N ALA A 143 19.95 17.36 -3.31
CA ALA A 143 19.03 17.19 -2.18
C ALA A 143 19.72 17.56 -0.87
N THR A 144 19.07 18.42 -0.08
CA THR A 144 19.58 18.91 1.21
C THR A 144 18.52 18.74 2.31
N GLY A 145 18.94 18.85 3.57
CA GLY A 145 18.07 18.77 4.73
C GLY A 145 17.88 17.35 5.29
N PRO A 146 17.03 17.19 6.32
CA PRO A 146 16.88 15.94 7.07
C PRO A 146 16.26 14.80 6.24
N HIS A 147 15.56 15.11 5.15
CA HIS A 147 14.88 14.13 4.28
C HIS A 147 15.58 13.92 2.95
N ARG A 148 16.87 14.29 2.84
CA ARG A 148 17.63 14.24 1.58
C ARG A 148 17.59 12.86 0.89
N LEU A 149 17.67 11.77 1.66
CA LEU A 149 17.64 10.42 1.10
C LEU A 149 16.27 10.07 0.52
N ALA A 150 15.17 10.47 1.15
CA ALA A 150 13.82 10.28 0.62
C ALA A 150 13.60 11.09 -0.66
N ILE A 151 14.08 12.33 -0.71
CA ILE A 151 14.02 13.20 -1.90
C ILE A 151 14.79 12.58 -3.06
N LEU A 152 16.02 12.12 -2.80
CA LEU A 152 16.85 11.45 -3.81
C LEU A 152 16.18 10.16 -4.31
N ALA A 153 15.70 9.31 -3.40
CA ALA A 153 15.01 8.07 -3.75
C ALA A 153 13.78 8.34 -4.63
N ALA A 154 12.99 9.37 -4.31
CA ALA A 154 11.85 9.78 -5.12
C ALA A 154 12.25 10.25 -6.52
N ARG A 155 13.34 11.03 -6.65
CA ARG A 155 13.85 11.52 -7.94
C ARG A 155 14.43 10.37 -8.77
N ILE A 156 15.17 9.46 -8.15
CA ILE A 156 15.68 8.25 -8.81
C ILE A 156 14.50 7.41 -9.30
N ALA A 157 13.51 7.15 -8.47
CA ALA A 157 12.32 6.38 -8.85
C ALA A 157 11.53 7.04 -9.98
N ALA A 158 11.47 8.39 -10.01
CA ALA A 158 10.82 9.15 -11.08
C ALA A 158 11.61 9.13 -12.40
N ALA A 159 12.93 8.90 -12.37
CA ALA A 159 13.80 8.80 -13.53
C ALA A 159 14.03 7.36 -14.02
N LEU A 160 13.67 6.37 -13.22
CA LEU A 160 14.01 4.97 -13.39
C LEU A 160 13.06 4.26 -14.35
N ARG A 161 13.66 3.49 -15.27
CA ARG A 161 13.01 2.41 -16.04
C ARG A 161 13.75 1.11 -15.80
N LEU A 162 13.00 0.03 -15.65
CA LEU A 162 13.55 -1.33 -15.66
C LEU A 162 12.48 -2.32 -16.11
N ARG A 163 12.94 -3.44 -16.70
CA ARG A 163 12.03 -4.51 -17.10
C ARG A 163 11.63 -5.38 -15.93
N HIS A 164 12.62 -5.73 -15.10
CA HIS A 164 12.45 -6.60 -13.96
C HIS A 164 13.50 -6.30 -12.90
N ALA A 165 13.08 -6.32 -11.63
CA ALA A 165 14.00 -6.35 -10.51
C ALA A 165 13.52 -7.38 -9.49
N GLU A 166 14.45 -8.14 -8.92
CA GLU A 166 14.20 -9.13 -7.88
C GLU A 166 15.20 -8.95 -6.75
N ALA A 167 14.71 -8.77 -5.54
CA ALA A 167 15.47 -8.76 -4.31
C ALA A 167 15.13 -9.98 -3.47
N ARG A 168 16.13 -10.62 -2.84
CA ARG A 168 15.93 -11.74 -1.93
C ARG A 168 16.64 -11.50 -0.62
N ASN A 169 16.03 -11.99 0.47
CA ASN A 169 16.53 -11.86 1.83
C ASN A 169 16.85 -10.39 2.17
N ALA A 170 15.85 -9.53 1.93
CA ALA A 170 15.95 -8.12 2.28
C ALA A 170 15.54 -7.89 3.74
N SER A 171 16.28 -7.06 4.45
CA SER A 171 15.88 -6.61 5.79
C SER A 171 16.08 -5.10 5.94
N HIS A 172 15.23 -4.50 6.75
CA HIS A 172 15.27 -3.09 7.10
C HIS A 172 15.08 -2.91 8.59
N VAL A 173 16.00 -2.20 9.23
CA VAL A 173 15.87 -1.73 10.60
C VAL A 173 15.39 -0.29 10.55
N LEU A 174 14.20 -0.04 11.11
CA LEU A 174 13.58 1.28 11.12
C LEU A 174 14.34 2.25 12.03
N ALA A 175 14.53 3.47 11.54
CA ALA A 175 15.14 4.56 12.30
C ALA A 175 14.36 4.81 13.61
N PHE A 176 15.06 5.09 14.69
CA PHE A 176 14.53 5.43 16.03
C PHE A 176 13.70 4.34 16.72
N ALA A 177 12.84 3.64 16.03
CA ALA A 177 12.06 2.54 16.60
C ALA A 177 12.92 1.29 16.80
N GLY A 178 13.82 1.02 15.87
CA GLY A 178 14.67 -0.18 15.86
C GLY A 178 13.88 -1.45 15.52
N ASP A 179 12.63 -1.30 15.04
CA ASP A 179 11.82 -2.40 14.54
C ASP A 179 12.47 -2.97 13.30
N THR A 180 12.39 -4.28 13.12
CA THR A 180 12.98 -4.97 11.98
C THR A 180 11.88 -5.47 11.07
N VAL A 181 12.01 -5.19 9.77
CA VAL A 181 11.18 -5.78 8.72
C VAL A 181 12.07 -6.67 7.87
N PHE A 182 11.71 -7.93 7.75
CA PHE A 182 12.35 -8.90 6.86
C PHE A 182 11.40 -9.25 5.71
N VAL A 183 11.97 -9.39 4.51
CA VAL A 183 11.26 -9.79 3.28
C VAL A 183 12.09 -10.88 2.61
N ARG A 184 11.51 -12.06 2.39
CA ARG A 184 12.21 -13.15 1.72
C ARG A 184 12.45 -12.85 0.25
N SER A 185 11.41 -12.38 -0.45
CA SER A 185 11.55 -11.96 -1.83
C SER A 185 10.64 -10.79 -2.17
N ALA A 186 11.15 -9.91 -3.03
CA ALA A 186 10.38 -8.83 -3.63
C ALA A 186 10.73 -8.72 -5.11
N ALA A 187 9.72 -8.67 -5.98
CA ALA A 187 9.89 -8.54 -7.41
C ALA A 187 9.08 -7.37 -7.97
N LEU A 188 9.71 -6.61 -8.86
CA LEU A 188 9.11 -5.51 -9.62
C LEU A 188 9.16 -5.83 -11.11
N HIS A 189 8.07 -5.60 -11.81
CA HIS A 189 7.98 -5.78 -13.26
C HIS A 189 7.47 -4.51 -13.92
N GLY A 190 8.11 -4.13 -15.02
CA GLY A 190 7.66 -3.03 -15.86
C GLY A 190 7.65 -1.68 -15.13
N VAL A 191 8.77 -1.29 -14.54
CA VAL A 191 8.91 0.05 -13.96
C VAL A 191 9.20 1.06 -15.07
N ASP A 192 8.39 2.12 -15.16
CA ASP A 192 8.58 3.24 -16.10
C ASP A 192 8.24 4.58 -15.43
N ARG A 193 9.28 5.26 -14.92
CA ARG A 193 9.22 6.64 -14.43
C ARG A 193 8.04 6.88 -13.47
N GLY A 194 8.03 6.13 -12.37
CA GLY A 194 6.98 6.21 -11.35
C GLY A 194 5.70 5.43 -11.66
N LYS A 195 5.69 4.62 -12.71
CA LYS A 195 4.68 3.58 -12.93
C LYS A 195 5.30 2.22 -12.69
N ILE A 196 4.59 1.32 -12.03
CA ILE A 196 5.01 -0.06 -11.79
C ILE A 196 3.92 -0.96 -12.35
N GLY A 197 4.27 -1.83 -13.29
CA GLY A 197 3.32 -2.77 -13.91
C GLY A 197 2.85 -3.81 -12.90
N ALA A 198 3.78 -4.45 -12.18
CA ALA A 198 3.46 -5.38 -11.11
C ALA A 198 4.52 -5.34 -9.99
N LEU A 199 4.06 -5.54 -8.77
CA LEU A 199 4.84 -5.74 -7.55
C LEU A 199 4.37 -7.03 -6.89
N VAL A 200 5.32 -7.88 -6.52
CA VAL A 200 5.09 -9.09 -5.72
C VAL A 200 6.07 -9.09 -4.56
N ILE A 201 5.57 -9.24 -3.33
CA ILE A 201 6.39 -9.35 -2.13
C ILE A 201 5.94 -10.61 -1.39
N ALA A 202 6.87 -11.48 -1.05
CA ALA A 202 6.56 -12.73 -0.35
C ALA A 202 7.31 -12.86 0.97
N ASP A 203 6.65 -13.51 1.93
CA ASP A 203 7.18 -13.82 3.26
C ASP A 203 7.72 -12.57 3.98
N ILE A 204 6.83 -11.67 4.33
CA ILE A 204 7.14 -10.47 5.11
C ILE A 204 7.01 -10.82 6.59
N GLU A 205 8.02 -10.46 7.37
CA GLU A 205 7.98 -10.56 8.83
C GLU A 205 8.43 -9.24 9.45
N ALA A 206 7.57 -8.64 10.28
CA ALA A 206 7.89 -7.44 11.04
C ALA A 206 7.99 -7.79 12.53
N THR A 207 9.09 -7.42 13.17
CA THR A 207 9.36 -7.67 14.58
C THR A 207 9.66 -6.35 15.28
N PRO A 208 8.81 -5.91 16.24
CA PRO A 208 9.04 -4.73 17.04
C PRO A 208 10.26 -4.89 17.94
N LYS A 209 11.01 -3.81 18.14
CA LYS A 209 12.17 -3.79 19.04
C LYS A 209 11.76 -4.06 20.49
N GLY A 210 12.52 -4.90 21.15
CA GLY A 210 12.33 -5.20 22.59
C GLY A 210 11.25 -6.24 22.88
N THR A 211 10.55 -6.73 21.86
CA THR A 211 9.55 -7.78 21.98
C THR A 211 9.88 -8.92 21.01
N ALA A 212 10.97 -9.65 21.32
CA ALA A 212 11.45 -10.75 20.46
C ALA A 212 10.37 -11.81 20.15
N GLU A 213 9.32 -11.87 20.96
CA GLU A 213 8.18 -12.78 20.77
C GLU A 213 7.04 -12.17 19.96
N ALA A 214 7.04 -10.86 19.70
CA ALA A 214 5.98 -10.20 18.94
C ALA A 214 6.37 -10.13 17.44
N SER A 215 5.61 -10.75 16.58
CA SER A 215 5.80 -10.69 15.14
C SER A 215 4.49 -10.51 14.39
N LEU A 216 4.54 -9.77 13.27
CA LEU A 216 3.48 -9.73 12.27
C LEU A 216 4.04 -10.39 11.01
N LYS A 217 3.29 -11.32 10.43
CA LYS A 217 3.64 -12.01 9.18
C LYS A 217 2.59 -11.76 8.12
N ILE A 218 3.04 -11.64 6.88
CA ILE A 218 2.18 -11.59 5.69
C ILE A 218 2.86 -12.48 4.65
N ASP A 219 2.15 -13.49 4.15
CA ASP A 219 2.75 -14.46 3.23
C ASP A 219 2.98 -13.87 1.84
N ASP A 220 2.01 -13.10 1.35
CA ASP A 220 2.08 -12.57 -0.02
C ASP A 220 1.39 -11.19 -0.13
N ILE A 221 2.05 -10.25 -0.80
CA ILE A 221 1.45 -8.98 -1.26
C ILE A 221 1.66 -8.89 -2.76
N ARG A 222 0.59 -8.68 -3.50
CA ARG A 222 0.60 -8.41 -4.94
C ARG A 222 -0.06 -7.09 -5.22
N ALA A 223 0.51 -6.32 -6.14
CA ALA A 223 -0.13 -5.12 -6.65
C ALA A 223 0.20 -4.93 -8.13
N GLN A 224 -0.73 -4.37 -8.89
CA GLN A 224 -0.61 -4.14 -10.31
C GLN A 224 -1.04 -2.73 -10.68
N GLU A 225 -0.46 -2.22 -11.76
CA GLU A 225 -0.77 -0.89 -12.29
C GLU A 225 -0.63 0.22 -11.25
N ILE A 226 0.53 0.25 -10.56
CA ILE A 226 0.78 1.23 -9.51
C ILE A 226 1.31 2.51 -10.14
N GLY A 227 0.61 3.64 -9.92
CA GLY A 227 1.02 4.98 -10.34
C GLY A 227 1.53 5.79 -9.16
N LEU A 228 2.84 6.01 -9.08
CA LEU A 228 3.49 6.78 -8.03
C LEU A 228 3.92 8.18 -8.47
N ARG A 229 3.73 8.55 -9.73
CA ARG A 229 4.31 9.77 -10.31
C ARG A 229 4.01 11.02 -9.50
N ARG A 230 2.74 11.21 -9.07
CA ARG A 230 2.35 12.38 -8.27
C ARG A 230 3.01 12.38 -6.88
N ALA A 231 2.99 11.24 -6.20
CA ALA A 231 3.62 11.09 -4.89
C ALA A 231 5.13 11.33 -4.97
N LEU A 232 5.81 10.77 -5.97
CA LEU A 232 7.25 10.96 -6.19
C LEU A 232 7.60 12.43 -6.50
N THR A 233 6.78 13.13 -7.30
CA THR A 233 6.98 14.55 -7.58
C THR A 233 6.86 15.38 -6.30
N GLN A 234 5.87 15.12 -5.46
CA GLN A 234 5.67 15.83 -4.20
C GLN A 234 6.81 15.60 -3.19
N VAL A 235 7.27 14.34 -3.07
CA VAL A 235 8.42 14.02 -2.21
C VAL A 235 9.70 14.64 -2.77
N GLY A 236 9.86 14.66 -4.09
CA GLY A 236 11.01 15.25 -4.78
C GLY A 236 11.01 16.78 -4.79
N ASP A 237 9.88 17.43 -4.52
CA ASP A 237 9.76 18.90 -4.47
C ASP A 237 10.13 19.41 -3.07
N ARG A 238 11.15 20.27 -3.01
CA ARG A 238 11.66 20.87 -1.77
C ARG A 238 10.71 21.90 -1.13
N SER A 239 9.78 22.46 -1.91
CA SER A 239 9.00 23.63 -1.49
C SER A 239 7.90 23.32 -0.46
N HIS A 240 7.58 22.03 -0.20
CA HIS A 240 6.46 21.67 0.65
C HIS A 240 6.70 20.43 1.53
N PRO A 241 7.66 20.47 2.49
CA PRO A 241 7.81 19.42 3.48
C PRO A 241 6.56 19.37 4.37
N GLY A 242 5.92 18.20 4.46
CA GLY A 242 4.77 17.98 5.36
C GLY A 242 3.38 17.97 4.68
N ARG A 243 3.27 18.12 3.37
CA ARG A 243 2.01 17.82 2.67
C ARG A 243 1.77 16.31 2.63
N PRO A 244 0.51 15.87 2.77
CA PRO A 244 0.17 14.46 2.56
C PRO A 244 0.60 14.01 1.17
N LEU A 245 1.06 12.76 1.07
CA LEU A 245 1.45 12.16 -0.21
C LEU A 245 0.27 12.23 -1.18
N GLY A 246 0.52 12.65 -2.42
CA GLY A 246 -0.48 12.66 -3.47
C GLY A 246 -1.06 11.27 -3.72
N ARG A 247 -2.21 11.25 -4.36
CA ARG A 247 -2.93 10.01 -4.66
C ARG A 247 -2.01 8.99 -5.35
N ILE A 248 -1.85 7.83 -4.73
CA ILE A 248 -1.26 6.64 -5.34
C ILE A 248 -2.38 5.96 -6.14
N GLU A 249 -2.16 5.76 -7.43
CA GLU A 249 -3.08 5.01 -8.27
C GLU A 249 -2.72 3.53 -8.18
N ILE A 250 -3.70 2.67 -7.91
CA ILE A 250 -3.49 1.22 -7.82
C ILE A 250 -4.61 0.56 -8.64
N GLY A 251 -4.26 -0.21 -9.66
CA GLY A 251 -5.21 -1.01 -10.43
C GLY A 251 -5.75 -2.16 -9.60
N SER A 252 -4.86 -2.96 -9.03
CA SER A 252 -5.24 -3.98 -8.05
C SER A 252 -4.15 -4.16 -7.00
N ALA A 253 -4.58 -4.52 -5.78
CA ALA A 253 -3.68 -4.94 -4.71
C ALA A 253 -4.35 -6.04 -3.90
N SER A 254 -3.56 -7.02 -3.44
CA SER A 254 -4.01 -8.05 -2.51
C SER A 254 -2.92 -8.38 -1.51
N ALA A 255 -3.33 -8.72 -0.30
CA ALA A 255 -2.45 -9.26 0.72
C ALA A 255 -3.13 -10.49 1.35
N THR A 256 -2.37 -11.56 1.54
CA THR A 256 -2.86 -12.85 2.03
C THR A 256 -1.93 -13.45 3.07
N GLY A 257 -2.45 -14.36 3.90
CA GLY A 257 -1.66 -15.10 4.87
C GLY A 257 -1.19 -14.24 6.05
N PHE A 258 -2.11 -13.44 6.61
CA PHE A 258 -1.82 -12.64 7.79
C PHE A 258 -1.66 -13.53 9.03
N GLY A 259 -0.52 -13.43 9.71
CA GLY A 259 -0.17 -14.26 10.85
C GLY A 259 0.78 -13.57 11.83
N GLY A 260 1.41 -14.38 12.67
CA GLY A 260 2.36 -13.92 13.67
C GLY A 260 1.75 -13.79 15.06
N THR A 261 2.63 -13.63 16.04
CA THR A 261 2.23 -13.62 17.46
C THR A 261 1.44 -12.37 17.84
N LEU A 262 1.64 -11.24 17.14
CA LEU A 262 0.84 -10.02 17.36
C LEU A 262 -0.65 -10.25 17.06
N LEU A 263 -0.98 -10.97 16.01
CA LEU A 263 -2.37 -11.28 15.69
C LEU A 263 -2.90 -12.39 16.58
N SER A 264 -2.15 -13.50 16.71
CA SER A 264 -2.62 -14.67 17.47
C SER A 264 -2.78 -14.38 18.97
N SER A 265 -1.91 -13.58 19.60
CA SER A 265 -2.05 -13.20 21.00
C SER A 265 -3.26 -12.31 21.25
N ASN A 266 -3.68 -11.54 20.27
CA ASN A 266 -4.89 -10.73 20.32
C ASN A 266 -6.14 -11.49 19.84
N GLY A 267 -5.98 -12.77 19.46
CA GLY A 267 -7.06 -13.59 18.96
C GLY A 267 -7.60 -13.13 17.61
N VAL A 268 -6.79 -12.49 16.80
CA VAL A 268 -7.15 -12.00 15.46
C VAL A 268 -6.53 -12.92 14.42
N SER A 269 -7.30 -13.33 13.43
CA SER A 269 -6.80 -13.91 12.17
C SER A 269 -7.50 -13.26 10.99
N LEU A 270 -6.78 -13.10 9.89
CA LEU A 270 -7.25 -12.47 8.67
C LEU A 270 -6.72 -13.28 7.50
N GLU A 271 -7.58 -13.71 6.59
CA GLU A 271 -7.16 -14.49 5.44
C GLU A 271 -6.66 -13.59 4.33
N SER A 272 -7.49 -12.64 3.90
CA SER A 272 -7.12 -11.79 2.78
C SER A 272 -7.72 -10.38 2.87
N VAL A 273 -6.99 -9.44 2.26
CA VAL A 273 -7.47 -8.09 1.93
C VAL A 273 -7.17 -7.86 0.45
N SER A 274 -8.15 -7.38 -0.31
CA SER A 274 -7.96 -7.04 -1.71
C SER A 274 -8.59 -5.70 -2.06
N LEU A 275 -7.92 -4.96 -2.92
CA LEU A 275 -8.39 -3.72 -3.54
C LEU A 275 -8.29 -3.88 -5.05
N GLU A 276 -9.35 -3.59 -5.75
CA GLU A 276 -9.39 -3.55 -7.21
C GLU A 276 -9.94 -2.21 -7.66
N THR A 277 -9.28 -1.56 -8.62
CA THR A 277 -9.74 -0.30 -9.21
C THR A 277 -9.78 -0.45 -10.71
N VAL A 278 -10.98 -0.44 -11.27
CA VAL A 278 -11.21 -0.48 -12.72
C VAL A 278 -11.53 0.93 -13.20
N ARG A 279 -10.62 1.50 -13.98
CA ARG A 279 -10.87 2.76 -14.67
C ARG A 279 -11.67 2.48 -15.93
N GLN A 280 -12.94 2.87 -15.94
CA GLN A 280 -13.83 2.64 -17.08
C GLN A 280 -13.60 3.67 -18.20
N THR A 281 -13.34 4.92 -17.83
CA THR A 281 -12.97 6.02 -18.74
C THR A 281 -11.99 6.94 -18.04
N VAL A 282 -11.51 8.01 -18.71
CA VAL A 282 -10.69 9.06 -18.09
C VAL A 282 -11.43 9.73 -16.93
N ASP A 283 -12.75 9.81 -17.02
CA ASP A 283 -13.65 10.49 -16.10
C ASP A 283 -14.28 9.61 -15.03
N SER A 284 -14.28 8.29 -15.23
CA SER A 284 -14.99 7.38 -14.33
C SER A 284 -14.11 6.23 -13.88
N SER A 285 -14.17 5.94 -12.59
CA SER A 285 -13.55 4.75 -12.02
C SER A 285 -14.50 4.04 -11.06
N ARG A 286 -14.29 2.74 -10.89
CA ARG A 286 -14.92 1.92 -9.87
C ARG A 286 -13.83 1.21 -9.07
N SER A 287 -13.95 1.24 -7.76
CA SER A 287 -13.05 0.52 -6.85
C SER A 287 -13.84 -0.46 -5.99
N ARG A 288 -13.22 -1.58 -5.66
CA ARG A 288 -13.79 -2.58 -4.74
C ARG A 288 -12.74 -2.95 -3.70
N LEU A 289 -13.11 -2.79 -2.43
CA LEU A 289 -12.34 -3.25 -1.28
C LEU A 289 -13.01 -4.48 -0.70
N ARG A 290 -12.26 -5.56 -0.52
CA ARG A 290 -12.74 -6.79 0.11
C ARG A 290 -11.82 -7.22 1.24
N VAL A 291 -12.41 -7.62 2.36
CA VAL A 291 -11.74 -8.26 3.48
C VAL A 291 -12.44 -9.60 3.70
N GLU A 292 -11.69 -10.68 3.65
CA GLU A 292 -12.22 -12.05 3.76
C GLU A 292 -11.69 -12.71 5.01
N ASP A 293 -12.60 -13.43 5.72
CA ASP A 293 -12.32 -14.20 6.91
C ASP A 293 -11.48 -13.47 7.98
N LEU A 294 -11.95 -12.27 8.35
CA LEU A 294 -11.49 -11.63 9.57
C LEU A 294 -12.15 -12.33 10.77
N VAL A 295 -11.37 -13.12 11.51
CA VAL A 295 -11.86 -13.86 12.68
C VAL A 295 -11.31 -13.22 13.95
N LEU A 296 -12.22 -12.90 14.87
CA LEU A 296 -11.91 -12.37 16.20
C LEU A 296 -12.24 -13.43 17.26
N ARG A 297 -11.20 -13.98 17.91
CA ARG A 297 -11.29 -14.88 19.06
C ARG A 297 -10.79 -14.15 20.29
N PRO A 298 -11.66 -13.64 21.18
CA PRO A 298 -11.22 -12.84 22.31
C PRO A 298 -10.18 -13.57 23.17
N GLY A 299 -8.99 -13.01 23.26
CA GLY A 299 -7.87 -13.53 24.04
C GLY A 299 -8.08 -13.45 25.55
N ALA A 300 -7.04 -13.77 26.33
CA ALA A 300 -7.10 -13.82 27.79
C ALA A 300 -6.95 -12.44 28.47
N ASN A 301 -6.63 -11.37 27.73
CA ASN A 301 -6.40 -10.03 28.29
C ASN A 301 -7.71 -9.42 28.84
N LEU A 302 -7.57 -8.44 29.74
CA LEU A 302 -8.71 -7.81 30.45
C LEU A 302 -9.69 -7.10 29.51
N GLU A 303 -9.19 -6.46 28.44
CA GLU A 303 -10.04 -5.76 27.46
C GLU A 303 -10.86 -6.74 26.64
N ALA A 304 -10.26 -7.85 26.24
CA ALA A 304 -10.96 -8.93 25.52
C ALA A 304 -11.91 -9.72 26.43
N ALA A 305 -11.76 -9.64 27.75
CA ALA A 305 -12.62 -10.36 28.68
C ALA A 305 -14.10 -9.96 28.56
N ARG A 306 -14.39 -8.66 28.38
CA ARG A 306 -15.77 -8.17 28.17
C ARG A 306 -16.37 -8.70 26.88
N LEU A 307 -15.60 -8.66 25.80
CA LEU A 307 -16.06 -9.19 24.49
C LEU A 307 -16.28 -10.71 24.58
N ARG A 308 -15.39 -11.43 25.26
CA ARG A 308 -15.54 -12.88 25.47
C ARG A 308 -16.83 -13.21 26.24
N VAL A 309 -17.09 -12.51 27.34
CA VAL A 309 -18.32 -12.72 28.13
C VAL A 309 -19.57 -12.45 27.27
N LEU A 310 -19.55 -11.37 26.48
CA LEU A 310 -20.65 -11.05 25.56
C LEU A 310 -20.84 -12.15 24.52
N LEU A 311 -19.77 -12.58 23.85
CA LEU A 311 -19.85 -13.63 22.84
C LEU A 311 -20.33 -14.97 23.44
N GLN A 312 -19.81 -15.35 24.60
CA GLN A 312 -20.27 -16.55 25.30
C GLN A 312 -21.75 -16.49 25.67
N ALA A 313 -22.22 -15.31 26.15
CA ALA A 313 -23.64 -15.10 26.40
C ALA A 313 -24.49 -15.20 25.13
N MET A 314 -23.96 -14.82 23.98
CA MET A 314 -24.57 -14.99 22.65
C MET A 314 -24.43 -16.42 22.08
N GLY A 315 -23.71 -17.31 22.79
CA GLY A 315 -23.41 -18.67 22.32
C GLY A 315 -22.41 -18.71 21.18
N LEU A 316 -21.47 -17.75 21.14
CA LEU A 316 -20.42 -17.66 20.16
C LEU A 316 -19.05 -17.82 20.82
N SER A 317 -18.11 -18.47 20.14
CA SER A 317 -16.71 -18.56 20.55
C SER A 317 -15.82 -17.56 19.78
N GLU A 318 -16.28 -17.14 18.61
CA GLU A 318 -15.58 -16.25 17.70
C GLU A 318 -16.56 -15.40 16.89
N LEU A 319 -16.08 -14.29 16.32
CA LEU A 319 -16.77 -13.53 15.28
C LEU A 319 -16.02 -13.73 13.96
N ARG A 320 -16.74 -14.10 12.91
CA ARG A 320 -16.22 -14.13 11.53
C ARG A 320 -16.87 -13.01 10.74
N LEU A 321 -16.04 -12.10 10.27
CA LEU A 321 -16.46 -10.91 9.56
C LEU A 321 -15.95 -10.93 8.12
N GLY A 322 -16.80 -10.47 7.22
CA GLY A 322 -16.46 -10.14 5.83
C GLY A 322 -16.84 -8.70 5.54
N LEU A 323 -16.04 -8.03 4.72
CA LEU A 323 -16.32 -6.71 4.20
C LEU A 323 -16.21 -6.74 2.68
N ASP A 324 -17.19 -6.18 1.98
CA ASP A 324 -17.16 -5.99 0.52
C ASP A 324 -17.77 -4.64 0.17
N CYS A 325 -16.94 -3.68 -0.20
CA CYS A 325 -17.36 -2.32 -0.49
C CYS A 325 -16.97 -1.91 -1.90
N THR A 326 -17.91 -1.37 -2.65
CA THR A 326 -17.70 -0.81 -3.99
C THR A 326 -17.87 0.71 -3.94
N GLY A 327 -16.89 1.43 -4.44
CA GLY A 327 -16.95 2.86 -4.69
C GLY A 327 -17.02 3.15 -6.18
N ALA A 328 -17.67 4.23 -6.57
CA ALA A 328 -17.70 4.72 -7.95
C ALA A 328 -17.55 6.24 -7.98
N GLU A 329 -16.81 6.74 -8.96
CA GLU A 329 -16.68 8.18 -9.20
C GLU A 329 -16.95 8.49 -10.67
N ARG A 330 -17.60 9.64 -10.92
CA ARG A 330 -17.77 10.21 -12.26
C ARG A 330 -17.49 11.71 -12.18
N ARG A 331 -16.24 12.05 -12.49
CA ARG A 331 -15.69 13.40 -12.25
C ARG A 331 -16.38 14.50 -13.06
N SER A 332 -16.63 14.24 -14.35
CA SER A 332 -17.30 15.22 -15.24
C SER A 332 -18.71 15.59 -14.80
N LYS A 333 -19.37 14.72 -14.02
CA LYS A 333 -20.71 14.95 -13.49
C LYS A 333 -20.70 15.38 -12.02
N GLY A 334 -19.54 15.38 -11.36
CA GLY A 334 -19.44 15.64 -9.94
C GLY A 334 -20.13 14.58 -9.06
N GLU A 335 -20.22 13.34 -9.55
CA GLU A 335 -20.91 12.24 -8.87
C GLU A 335 -19.91 11.35 -8.14
N LEU A 336 -20.24 11.01 -6.89
CA LEU A 336 -19.60 10.00 -6.07
C LEU A 336 -20.66 9.01 -5.62
N ALA A 337 -20.36 7.73 -5.61
CA ALA A 337 -21.29 6.73 -5.11
C ALA A 337 -20.57 5.63 -4.33
N VAL A 338 -21.27 5.07 -3.38
CA VAL A 338 -21.04 3.77 -2.76
C VAL A 338 -22.20 2.87 -3.21
N PRO A 339 -22.10 2.21 -4.38
CA PRO A 339 -23.20 1.38 -4.90
C PRO A 339 -23.59 0.28 -3.93
N GLU A 340 -22.62 -0.31 -3.27
CA GLU A 340 -22.82 -1.33 -2.23
C GLU A 340 -21.60 -1.40 -1.32
N CYS A 341 -21.84 -1.41 -0.01
CA CYS A 341 -20.84 -1.75 1.00
C CYS A 341 -21.51 -2.71 1.99
N SER A 342 -21.09 -3.96 2.00
CA SER A 342 -21.64 -5.00 2.87
C SER A 342 -20.64 -5.39 3.96
N VAL A 343 -21.13 -5.50 5.19
CA VAL A 343 -20.45 -6.13 6.33
C VAL A 343 -21.25 -7.33 6.71
N SER A 344 -20.68 -8.52 6.60
CA SER A 344 -21.28 -9.77 7.02
C SER A 344 -20.64 -10.28 8.30
N VAL A 345 -21.45 -10.79 9.21
CA VAL A 345 -21.01 -11.49 10.41
C VAL A 345 -21.69 -12.86 10.41
N ALA A 346 -20.87 -13.91 10.34
CA ALA A 346 -21.38 -15.28 10.28
C ALA A 346 -22.31 -15.57 11.45
N ASP A 347 -23.41 -16.24 11.19
CA ASP A 347 -24.46 -16.62 12.16
C ASP A 347 -25.18 -15.44 12.87
N LEU A 348 -24.84 -14.20 12.53
CA LEU A 348 -25.50 -13.01 13.09
C LEU A 348 -26.30 -12.26 12.04
N GLY A 349 -25.74 -11.97 10.88
CA GLY A 349 -26.44 -11.24 9.86
C GLY A 349 -25.54 -10.46 8.92
N GLU A 350 -26.16 -9.53 8.21
CA GLU A 350 -25.49 -8.71 7.21
C GLU A 350 -26.02 -7.27 7.27
N MET A 351 -25.11 -6.32 7.16
CA MET A 351 -25.44 -4.90 6.98
C MET A 351 -24.98 -4.48 5.58
N LYS A 352 -25.87 -3.90 4.80
CA LYS A 352 -25.57 -3.31 3.49
C LYS A 352 -25.84 -1.82 3.52
N LEU A 353 -24.89 -1.06 3.02
CA LEU A 353 -24.98 0.38 2.83
C LEU A 353 -24.81 0.71 1.35
N SER A 354 -25.66 1.55 0.81
CA SER A 354 -25.44 2.27 -0.44
C SER A 354 -25.66 3.75 -0.25
N ALA A 355 -24.94 4.60 -1.00
CA ALA A 355 -25.07 6.04 -0.94
C ALA A 355 -24.69 6.67 -2.27
N GLU A 356 -25.37 7.75 -2.62
CA GLU A 356 -25.10 8.58 -3.78
C GLU A 356 -24.86 10.01 -3.35
N PHE A 357 -23.84 10.62 -3.89
CA PHE A 357 -23.45 11.99 -3.61
C PHE A 357 -23.29 12.75 -4.93
N GLU A 358 -23.60 14.02 -4.93
CA GLU A 358 -23.47 14.93 -6.05
C GLU A 358 -22.75 16.22 -5.66
N GLY A 359 -22.41 17.05 -6.64
CA GLY A 359 -21.79 18.35 -6.40
C GLY A 359 -20.30 18.30 -6.08
N ALA A 360 -19.61 17.19 -6.38
CA ALA A 360 -18.15 17.11 -6.28
C ALA A 360 -17.51 17.98 -7.36
N ASP A 361 -16.94 19.09 -6.97
CA ASP A 361 -16.32 20.07 -7.87
C ASP A 361 -14.82 19.80 -8.13
N GLU A 362 -14.24 20.56 -9.06
CA GLU A 362 -12.83 20.47 -9.42
C GLU A 362 -11.90 20.77 -8.23
N ALA A 363 -12.33 21.60 -7.29
CA ALA A 363 -11.55 21.92 -6.10
C ALA A 363 -11.45 20.71 -5.17
N LEU A 364 -12.54 19.98 -4.99
CA LEU A 364 -12.54 18.71 -4.25
C LEU A 364 -11.65 17.67 -4.93
N TRP A 365 -11.78 17.47 -6.25
CA TRP A 365 -10.97 16.48 -6.95
C TRP A 365 -9.49 16.77 -6.83
N ARG A 366 -9.08 18.05 -6.94
CA ARG A 366 -7.69 18.46 -6.70
C ARG A 366 -7.25 18.20 -5.27
N ALA A 367 -8.10 18.45 -4.28
CA ALA A 367 -7.78 18.18 -2.88
C ALA A 367 -7.63 16.67 -2.62
N VAL A 368 -8.54 15.85 -3.13
CA VAL A 368 -8.44 14.38 -3.06
C VAL A 368 -7.19 13.86 -3.76
N ASP A 369 -6.89 14.35 -4.96
CA ASP A 369 -5.68 13.99 -5.71
C ASP A 369 -4.38 14.39 -4.97
N ASN A 370 -4.45 15.40 -4.11
CA ASN A 370 -3.36 15.84 -3.24
C ASN A 370 -3.37 15.16 -1.85
N GLY A 371 -4.30 14.21 -1.59
CA GLY A 371 -4.41 13.49 -0.32
C GLY A 371 -5.03 14.30 0.83
N ASP A 372 -5.70 15.42 0.54
CA ASP A 372 -6.39 16.23 1.56
C ASP A 372 -7.80 15.67 1.85
N ALA A 373 -7.85 14.65 2.71
CA ALA A 373 -9.13 14.05 3.16
C ALA A 373 -10.02 15.06 3.95
N ALA A 374 -9.43 16.11 4.54
CA ALA A 374 -10.16 17.12 5.28
C ALA A 374 -10.93 18.10 4.37
N ALA A 375 -10.73 18.04 3.07
CA ALA A 375 -11.47 18.85 2.10
C ALA A 375 -12.92 18.38 1.95
N LEU A 376 -13.20 17.08 2.10
CA LEU A 376 -14.53 16.50 1.88
C LEU A 376 -15.64 17.16 2.73
N PRO A 377 -15.53 17.34 4.05
CA PRO A 377 -16.55 18.01 4.85
C PRO A 377 -16.73 19.48 4.52
N ARG A 378 -15.77 20.10 3.83
CA ARG A 378 -15.79 21.53 3.45
C ARG A 378 -16.20 21.77 2.00
N SER A 379 -16.43 20.68 1.26
CA SER A 379 -16.75 20.72 -0.16
C SER A 379 -18.24 21.00 -0.40
N SER A 380 -18.58 21.21 -1.68
CA SER A 380 -19.95 21.33 -2.18
C SER A 380 -20.70 20.00 -2.28
N VAL A 381 -20.07 18.89 -1.88
CA VAL A 381 -20.67 17.55 -1.94
C VAL A 381 -21.91 17.46 -1.08
N ALA A 382 -22.98 16.96 -1.67
CA ALA A 382 -24.27 16.75 -1.03
C ALA A 382 -24.69 15.27 -1.14
N LEU A 383 -25.30 14.75 -0.08
CA LEU A 383 -25.96 13.45 -0.07
C LEU A 383 -27.25 13.55 -0.88
N ALA A 384 -27.37 12.80 -1.97
CA ALA A 384 -28.57 12.70 -2.77
C ALA A 384 -29.45 11.52 -2.33
N SER A 385 -28.86 10.39 -2.01
CA SER A 385 -29.57 9.23 -1.47
C SER A 385 -28.67 8.36 -0.62
N ALA A 386 -29.26 7.66 0.38
CA ALA A 386 -28.61 6.59 1.09
C ALA A 386 -29.61 5.49 1.45
N LYS A 387 -29.12 4.25 1.53
CA LYS A 387 -29.92 3.09 1.93
C LYS A 387 -29.10 2.20 2.83
N LEU A 388 -29.63 1.91 4.02
CA LEU A 388 -29.10 0.94 4.95
C LEU A 388 -30.05 -0.25 5.02
N MET A 389 -29.54 -1.46 4.82
CA MET A 389 -30.26 -2.71 4.95
C MET A 389 -29.61 -3.54 6.06
N LEU A 390 -30.38 -3.97 7.04
CA LEU A 390 -29.96 -4.86 8.10
C LEU A 390 -30.70 -6.19 7.94
N VAL A 391 -29.98 -7.26 7.70
CA VAL A 391 -30.51 -8.63 7.56
C VAL A 391 -30.19 -9.40 8.83
N ASP A 392 -31.18 -9.71 9.63
CA ASP A 392 -31.00 -10.58 10.81
C ASP A 392 -30.94 -12.04 10.41
N ARG A 393 -29.86 -12.74 10.82
CA ARG A 393 -29.68 -14.18 10.67
C ARG A 393 -29.44 -14.85 12.02
N GLY A 394 -29.92 -14.22 13.11
CA GLY A 394 -29.81 -14.71 14.48
C GLY A 394 -29.16 -13.73 15.45
N ALA A 395 -28.73 -12.52 15.00
CA ALA A 395 -28.14 -11.52 15.87
C ALA A 395 -29.11 -11.09 16.97
N ILE A 396 -30.36 -10.80 16.62
CA ILE A 396 -31.39 -10.38 17.56
C ILE A 396 -31.63 -11.47 18.61
N ASP A 397 -31.87 -12.71 18.18
CA ASP A 397 -32.14 -13.83 19.09
C ASP A 397 -30.99 -14.11 20.06
N ARG A 398 -29.74 -14.04 19.55
CA ARG A 398 -28.55 -14.25 20.38
C ARG A 398 -28.33 -13.08 21.35
N SER A 399 -28.51 -11.82 20.89
CA SER A 399 -28.39 -10.63 21.74
C SER A 399 -29.44 -10.60 22.84
N VAL A 400 -30.69 -10.95 22.51
CA VAL A 400 -31.79 -11.05 23.51
C VAL A 400 -31.52 -12.13 24.54
N ARG A 401 -31.01 -13.31 24.13
CA ARG A 401 -30.60 -14.37 25.07
C ARG A 401 -29.46 -13.92 25.98
N ALA A 402 -28.47 -13.23 25.43
CA ALA A 402 -27.38 -12.68 26.24
C ALA A 402 -27.90 -11.66 27.27
N LEU A 403 -28.80 -10.75 26.86
CA LEU A 403 -29.41 -9.76 27.73
C LEU A 403 -30.27 -10.45 28.83
N ALA A 404 -31.05 -11.45 28.47
CA ALA A 404 -31.83 -12.27 29.40
C ALA A 404 -30.95 -12.93 30.46
N ALA A 405 -29.81 -13.52 30.05
CA ALA A 405 -28.87 -14.18 30.96
C ALA A 405 -28.23 -13.16 31.94
N VAL A 406 -27.86 -11.98 31.46
CA VAL A 406 -27.27 -10.92 32.30
C VAL A 406 -28.27 -10.30 33.27
N THR A 407 -29.55 -10.16 32.85
CA THR A 407 -30.57 -9.50 33.65
C THR A 407 -31.38 -10.48 34.51
N GLY A 408 -31.21 -11.80 34.33
CA GLY A 408 -31.97 -12.84 35.02
C GLY A 408 -33.45 -12.89 34.61
N ARG A 409 -33.83 -12.32 33.46
CA ARG A 409 -35.22 -12.26 32.97
C ARG A 409 -35.46 -13.32 31.88
N PRO A 410 -36.72 -13.72 31.65
CA PRO A 410 -37.07 -14.54 30.49
C PRO A 410 -36.71 -13.81 29.17
N ALA A 411 -36.28 -14.56 28.16
CA ALA A 411 -35.87 -13.97 26.87
C ALA A 411 -37.04 -13.22 26.18
N ALA A 412 -38.27 -13.69 26.32
CA ALA A 412 -39.45 -13.01 25.77
C ALA A 412 -39.64 -11.61 26.41
N ASP A 413 -39.48 -11.51 27.73
CA ASP A 413 -39.59 -10.23 28.45
C ASP A 413 -38.44 -9.29 28.09
N ALA A 414 -37.22 -9.83 27.97
CA ALA A 414 -36.08 -9.04 27.55
C ALA A 414 -36.26 -8.46 26.13
N ARG A 415 -36.84 -9.24 25.21
CA ARG A 415 -37.17 -8.79 23.84
C ARG A 415 -38.26 -7.71 23.85
N ALA A 416 -39.36 -7.94 24.59
CA ALA A 416 -40.43 -6.97 24.69
C ALA A 416 -39.99 -5.65 25.32
N ASN A 417 -39.14 -5.72 26.37
CA ASN A 417 -38.56 -4.52 26.99
C ASN A 417 -37.68 -3.74 26.02
N LEU A 418 -36.77 -4.40 25.28
CA LEU A 418 -35.91 -3.76 24.30
C LEU A 418 -36.74 -3.08 23.20
N ALA A 419 -37.77 -3.74 22.69
CA ALA A 419 -38.67 -3.15 21.70
C ALA A 419 -39.43 -1.94 22.26
N SER A 420 -39.86 -2.02 23.54
CA SER A 420 -40.52 -0.89 24.23
C SER A 420 -39.56 0.28 24.45
N GLU A 421 -38.32 0.04 24.85
CA GLU A 421 -37.30 1.07 25.00
C GLU A 421 -37.02 1.78 23.66
N ILE A 422 -36.96 1.04 22.55
CA ILE A 422 -36.82 1.65 21.21
C ILE A 422 -38.02 2.54 20.87
N ARG A 423 -39.26 2.09 21.12
CA ARG A 423 -40.48 2.91 20.89
C ARG A 423 -40.51 4.14 21.76
N GLY A 424 -40.02 4.02 23.00
CA GLY A 424 -39.98 5.15 23.97
C GLY A 424 -38.72 6.01 23.86
N TYR A 425 -37.81 5.73 22.92
CA TYR A 425 -36.57 6.48 22.82
C TYR A 425 -36.78 7.94 22.44
N GLN A 426 -36.31 8.83 23.30
CA GLN A 426 -36.44 10.28 23.17
C GLN A 426 -35.03 10.91 23.18
N PRO A 427 -34.41 11.13 22.03
CA PRO A 427 -33.14 11.83 21.97
C PRO A 427 -33.31 13.28 22.45
N PRO A 428 -32.38 13.82 23.26
CA PRO A 428 -32.51 15.13 23.89
C PRO A 428 -32.57 16.30 22.89
N ASP A 429 -31.98 16.12 21.71
CA ASP A 429 -31.72 17.18 20.75
C ASP A 429 -32.45 16.98 19.39
N ILE A 430 -33.41 16.06 19.30
CA ILE A 430 -34.15 15.77 18.08
C ILE A 430 -35.63 15.96 18.29
N LEU A 431 -36.29 16.65 17.35
CA LEU A 431 -37.74 16.81 17.35
C LEU A 431 -38.43 15.48 17.09
N ILE A 432 -39.30 15.04 18.02
CA ILE A 432 -40.09 13.82 17.89
C ILE A 432 -41.31 14.14 17.04
N THR A 433 -41.25 13.76 15.77
CA THR A 433 -42.38 13.86 14.84
C THR A 433 -43.10 12.52 14.71
N GLN A 434 -44.27 12.51 14.03
CA GLN A 434 -45.00 11.30 13.74
C GLN A 434 -44.17 10.34 12.86
N GLU A 435 -43.38 10.89 11.92
CA GLU A 435 -42.48 10.18 11.05
C GLU A 435 -41.37 9.51 11.87
N PHE A 436 -40.78 10.23 12.83
CA PHE A 436 -39.76 9.64 13.75
C PHE A 436 -40.35 8.50 14.57
N THR A 437 -41.58 8.65 15.08
CA THR A 437 -42.29 7.59 15.82
C THR A 437 -42.51 6.36 14.95
N LYS A 438 -42.84 6.50 13.65
CA LYS A 438 -42.98 5.37 12.71
C LYS A 438 -41.66 4.66 12.46
N LEU A 439 -40.54 5.39 12.39
CA LEU A 439 -39.21 4.80 12.29
C LEU A 439 -38.92 3.93 13.53
N LEU A 440 -39.13 4.47 14.73
CA LEU A 440 -38.93 3.74 15.98
C LEU A 440 -39.83 2.50 16.08
N ASP A 441 -41.09 2.61 15.67
CA ASP A 441 -42.00 1.45 15.66
C ASP A 441 -41.51 0.37 14.67
N THR A 442 -41.03 0.74 13.49
CA THR A 442 -40.49 -0.20 12.53
C THR A 442 -39.22 -0.88 13.05
N ALA A 443 -38.32 -0.12 13.72
CA ALA A 443 -37.14 -0.67 14.38
C ALA A 443 -37.50 -1.61 15.54
N ALA A 444 -38.53 -1.26 16.35
CA ALA A 444 -39.02 -2.12 17.43
C ALA A 444 -39.60 -3.42 16.88
N ARG A 445 -40.39 -3.37 15.81
CA ARG A 445 -40.89 -4.59 15.13
C ARG A 445 -39.76 -5.45 14.57
N PHE A 446 -38.68 -4.86 14.07
CA PHE A 446 -37.50 -5.60 13.67
C PHE A 446 -36.89 -6.39 14.85
N ILE A 447 -36.81 -5.80 16.04
CA ILE A 447 -36.36 -6.50 17.25
C ILE A 447 -37.34 -7.63 17.63
N GLU A 448 -38.64 -7.43 17.50
CA GLU A 448 -39.65 -8.40 17.83
C GLU A 448 -39.70 -9.59 16.87
N GLN A 449 -39.50 -9.35 15.56
CA GLN A 449 -39.82 -10.33 14.53
C GLN A 449 -38.60 -10.81 13.76
N GLY A 450 -37.46 -10.08 13.83
CA GLY A 450 -36.32 -10.30 12.94
C GLY A 450 -36.65 -9.92 11.49
N GLY A 451 -35.92 -10.53 10.56
CA GLY A 451 -36.11 -10.30 9.12
C GLY A 451 -35.14 -9.27 8.55
N THR A 452 -35.64 -8.44 7.65
CA THR A 452 -34.82 -7.41 6.98
C THR A 452 -35.39 -6.02 7.23
N LEU A 453 -34.61 -5.18 7.93
CA LEU A 453 -34.93 -3.76 8.12
C LEU A 453 -34.21 -2.94 7.04
N VAL A 454 -34.96 -2.13 6.31
CA VAL A 454 -34.42 -1.19 5.32
C VAL A 454 -34.74 0.23 5.78
N VAL A 455 -33.70 1.05 5.90
CA VAL A 455 -33.82 2.50 6.16
C VAL A 455 -33.29 3.23 4.93
N GLU A 456 -34.10 4.10 4.36
CA GLU A 456 -33.75 4.94 3.23
C GLU A 456 -33.73 6.40 3.63
N ALA A 457 -32.75 7.14 3.10
CA ALA A 457 -32.63 8.58 3.20
C ALA A 457 -32.70 9.17 1.79
N ARG A 458 -33.59 10.13 1.56
CA ARG A 458 -33.74 10.86 0.30
C ARG A 458 -34.02 12.33 0.60
N PRO A 459 -32.97 13.10 0.98
CA PRO A 459 -33.13 14.50 1.26
C PRO A 459 -33.57 15.28 0.01
N ASP A 460 -34.51 16.16 0.16
CA ASP A 460 -35.01 17.06 -0.90
C ASP A 460 -35.06 18.50 -0.37
N PRO A 461 -34.13 19.39 -0.82
CA PRO A 461 -33.01 19.16 -1.75
C PRO A 461 -31.89 18.30 -1.14
N PRO A 462 -30.90 17.81 -1.97
CA PRO A 462 -29.74 17.08 -1.50
C PRO A 462 -29.01 17.78 -0.35
N LEU A 463 -28.62 17.01 0.67
CA LEU A 463 -28.05 17.56 1.89
C LEU A 463 -26.53 17.73 1.79
N GLY A 464 -26.05 18.97 1.78
CA GLY A 464 -24.61 19.27 1.76
C GLY A 464 -23.88 18.72 3.00
N LEU A 465 -22.74 18.05 2.82
CA LEU A 465 -21.95 17.50 3.92
C LEU A 465 -21.46 18.57 4.90
N ALA A 466 -21.19 19.78 4.41
CA ALA A 466 -20.85 20.93 5.24
C ALA A 466 -22.03 21.39 6.12
N ALA A 467 -23.26 21.24 5.65
CA ALA A 467 -24.46 21.51 6.45
C ALA A 467 -24.70 20.38 7.45
N ALA A 468 -24.55 19.13 7.02
CA ALA A 468 -24.71 17.95 7.88
C ALA A 468 -23.79 17.97 9.11
N SER A 469 -22.55 18.44 8.97
CA SER A 469 -21.59 18.55 10.08
C SER A 469 -22.02 19.59 11.16
N ARG A 470 -22.95 20.48 10.84
CA ARG A 470 -23.50 21.53 11.76
C ARG A 470 -24.79 21.09 12.42
N LEU A 471 -25.42 20.00 11.97
CA LEU A 471 -26.73 19.56 12.47
C LEU A 471 -26.72 19.08 13.93
N GLY A 472 -25.55 18.74 14.49
CA GLY A 472 -25.39 18.36 15.90
C GLY A 472 -25.65 19.50 16.92
N ILE A 473 -25.97 20.72 16.48
CA ILE A 473 -26.04 21.91 17.34
C ILE A 473 -27.48 22.45 17.54
N ALA A 474 -28.45 22.08 16.71
CA ALA A 474 -29.81 22.64 16.83
C ALA A 474 -30.82 21.60 16.39
N GLY A 475 -31.46 20.94 17.34
CA GLY A 475 -32.58 19.97 17.24
C GLY A 475 -33.50 19.98 16.01
N PRO A 476 -32.99 19.79 14.77
CA PRO A 476 -33.82 19.80 13.58
C PRO A 476 -34.65 18.52 13.49
N ASP A 477 -35.75 18.61 12.76
CA ASP A 477 -36.44 17.41 12.28
C ASP A 477 -35.56 16.63 11.29
N LEU A 478 -34.69 15.77 11.83
CA LEU A 478 -33.75 14.96 11.02
C LEU A 478 -34.51 14.05 10.08
N VAL A 479 -35.70 13.59 10.44
CA VAL A 479 -36.49 12.69 9.60
C VAL A 479 -36.95 13.40 8.35
N HIS A 480 -37.45 14.61 8.50
CA HIS A 480 -37.88 15.44 7.37
C HIS A 480 -36.66 15.90 6.54
N LEU A 481 -35.61 16.37 7.22
CA LEU A 481 -34.44 16.92 6.56
C LEU A 481 -33.70 15.86 5.70
N LEU A 482 -33.64 14.63 6.19
CA LEU A 482 -33.02 13.50 5.49
C LEU A 482 -34.02 12.73 4.62
N GLY A 483 -35.31 13.05 4.68
CA GLY A 483 -36.35 12.28 3.99
C GLY A 483 -36.31 10.81 4.40
N LEU A 484 -36.20 10.55 5.73
CA LEU A 484 -36.03 9.18 6.24
C LEU A 484 -37.28 8.35 6.14
N SER A 485 -37.16 7.13 5.70
CA SER A 485 -38.23 6.12 5.75
C SER A 485 -37.66 4.77 6.19
N ALA A 486 -38.48 3.93 6.82
CA ALA A 486 -38.11 2.58 7.20
C ALA A 486 -39.18 1.57 6.80
N THR A 487 -38.73 0.42 6.32
CA THR A 487 -39.59 -0.71 5.96
C THR A 487 -39.03 -2.01 6.57
N LEU A 488 -39.91 -2.93 6.91
CA LEU A 488 -39.57 -4.26 7.43
C LEU A 488 -40.14 -5.31 6.49
N SER A 489 -39.28 -6.25 6.07
CA SER A 489 -39.68 -7.44 5.32
C SER A 489 -39.18 -8.70 6.01
N ARG A 490 -39.90 -9.80 5.82
CA ARG A 490 -39.55 -11.12 6.36
C ARG A 490 -38.61 -11.88 5.42
#